data_7179e5daa266d4da5f5b5a2cefdec959
#
_entry.id   7179e5daa266d4da5f5b5a2cefdec959
#
_cell.length_a   1.000
_cell.length_b   1.000
_cell.length_c   1.000
_cell.angle_alpha   90.00
_cell.angle_beta   90.00
_cell.angle_gamma   90.00
#
_symmetry.space_group_name_H-M   'P 1'
#
loop_
_entity.id
_entity.type
_entity.pdbx_description
1 polymer ?
#
loop_
_entity_poly.entity_id
_entity_poly.type
_entity_poly.pdbx_seq_one_letter_code
_entity_poly.pdbx_strand_id
1 'polypeptide(L)'
;MNRTVFEPARNVPVTHEADVVVCGGGTAGVAAAVCAARLGLKVIIIENSAQFGGMMSAVTAWSGDVDNKGGFVKEVFQYMADNGIYSRPRYNPCAMVAYFDQLIVEHNITPLLLTRVVSAVMEHNVVSGVIVESKQGRHAVMGRIIIDATGDGDVAALAGAEFEYGRPEDGRIQSISMSLLVNNYHLRDMINLKNDMLPRLQAVKPGYELPYDAGNMRPMYGTSASMWLLISHDWECDVLNAESLSRSMIKLREQSVEIVKLIDQAYSTELEIGPFGPLPGVRESRRIICDAMVTDQDFIDGNFYDDAIFTVRHNVDIHRCKDGEPAIIVTEIKPYQIRYGSLIPRGLNHLLVVGRCIGGSHQALASYRLISDCMAMGEAAALAAKQAVSKNCALRGVSIETIRQKMSEVGYQL
;
A
#
# COMPACT_ATOMS: atom_id res chain seq x y z
N MET A 1 20.65 -25.89 -17.22
CA MET A 1 19.77 -26.71 -16.36
C MET A 1 19.73 -26.03 -15.00
N ASN A 2 18.53 -25.63 -14.55
CA ASN A 2 18.40 -25.07 -13.20
C ASN A 2 18.60 -26.20 -12.20
N ARG A 3 19.64 -26.09 -11.37
CA ARG A 3 19.89 -27.04 -10.28
C ARG A 3 18.79 -26.88 -9.23
N THR A 4 18.11 -27.95 -8.88
CA THR A 4 17.09 -27.98 -7.82
C THR A 4 17.60 -28.74 -6.60
N VAL A 5 17.04 -28.41 -5.44
CA VAL A 5 17.27 -29.12 -4.18
C VAL A 5 15.91 -29.63 -3.68
N PHE A 6 15.85 -30.87 -3.25
CA PHE A 6 14.64 -31.44 -2.66
C PHE A 6 14.43 -30.90 -1.24
N GLU A 7 13.28 -30.27 -0.98
CA GLU A 7 12.79 -29.94 0.36
C GLU A 7 11.85 -31.06 0.80
N PRO A 8 12.17 -31.81 1.88
CA PRO A 8 11.32 -32.92 2.33
C PRO A 8 9.93 -32.45 2.73
N ALA A 9 8.91 -33.23 2.37
CA ALA A 9 7.56 -33.02 2.86
C ALA A 9 7.52 -33.12 4.40
N ARG A 10 6.78 -32.20 5.05
CA ARG A 10 6.68 -32.14 6.51
C ARG A 10 5.28 -31.70 6.94
N ASN A 11 4.87 -32.15 8.12
CA ASN A 11 3.73 -31.54 8.80
C ASN A 11 4.14 -30.20 9.39
N VAL A 12 3.29 -29.18 9.18
CA VAL A 12 3.49 -27.83 9.72
C VAL A 12 2.55 -27.65 10.91
N PRO A 13 3.03 -27.30 12.12
CA PRO A 13 2.18 -27.11 13.27
C PRO A 13 1.25 -25.92 13.08
N VAL A 14 -0.03 -26.07 13.44
CA VAL A 14 -0.98 -24.97 13.54
C VAL A 14 -0.76 -24.30 14.88
N THR A 15 -0.36 -23.02 14.86
CA THR A 15 -0.10 -22.26 16.08
C THR A 15 -1.20 -21.27 16.43
N HIS A 16 -1.97 -20.85 15.44
CA HIS A 16 -3.02 -19.86 15.62
C HIS A 16 -4.24 -20.17 14.77
N GLU A 17 -5.42 -19.84 15.31
CA GLU A 17 -6.70 -19.91 14.61
C GLU A 17 -7.54 -18.67 14.93
N ALA A 18 -8.22 -18.12 13.90
CA ALA A 18 -9.07 -16.95 14.02
C ALA A 18 -10.28 -16.99 13.07
N ASP A 19 -11.22 -16.06 13.23
CA ASP A 19 -12.27 -15.83 12.25
C ASP A 19 -11.71 -15.20 10.99
N VAL A 20 -10.77 -14.22 11.17
CA VAL A 20 -10.13 -13.49 10.08
C VAL A 20 -8.63 -13.48 10.28
N VAL A 21 -7.90 -13.85 9.23
CA VAL A 21 -6.43 -13.67 9.15
C VAL A 21 -6.14 -12.63 8.09
N VAL A 22 -5.55 -11.51 8.50
CA VAL A 22 -5.12 -10.43 7.62
C VAL A 22 -3.62 -10.59 7.35
N CYS A 23 -3.26 -10.76 6.10
CA CYS A 23 -1.88 -10.90 5.63
C CYS A 23 -1.40 -9.58 5.03
N GLY A 24 -0.47 -8.91 5.70
CA GLY A 24 0.00 -7.56 5.40
C GLY A 24 -0.58 -6.51 6.35
N GLY A 25 0.31 -5.82 7.06
CA GLY A 25 -0.03 -4.77 8.03
C GLY A 25 0.05 -3.35 7.45
N GLY A 26 -0.10 -3.20 6.11
CA GLY A 26 -0.24 -1.89 5.46
C GLY A 26 -1.56 -1.20 5.81
N THR A 27 -1.82 -0.03 5.24
CA THR A 27 -3.03 0.77 5.54
C THR A 27 -4.33 0.00 5.31
N ALA A 28 -4.41 -0.79 4.23
CA ALA A 28 -5.57 -1.63 3.95
C ALA A 28 -5.72 -2.75 5.00
N GLY A 29 -4.61 -3.39 5.38
CA GLY A 29 -4.61 -4.48 6.34
C GLY A 29 -4.95 -4.02 7.75
N VAL A 30 -4.39 -2.90 8.21
CA VAL A 30 -4.76 -2.31 9.53
C VAL A 30 -6.24 -1.96 9.55
N ALA A 31 -6.76 -1.31 8.49
CA ALA A 31 -8.19 -0.99 8.40
C ALA A 31 -9.05 -2.27 8.44
N ALA A 32 -8.69 -3.29 7.67
CA ALA A 32 -9.41 -4.58 7.68
C ALA A 32 -9.39 -5.24 9.06
N ALA A 33 -8.22 -5.28 9.72
CA ALA A 33 -8.07 -5.92 11.03
C ALA A 33 -8.84 -5.19 12.12
N VAL A 34 -8.70 -3.86 12.22
CA VAL A 34 -9.36 -3.04 13.24
C VAL A 34 -10.88 -3.07 13.06
N CYS A 35 -11.37 -2.87 11.82
CA CYS A 35 -12.80 -2.90 11.54
C CYS A 35 -13.39 -4.29 11.79
N ALA A 36 -12.71 -5.39 11.44
CA ALA A 36 -13.17 -6.73 11.72
C ALA A 36 -13.23 -7.02 13.23
N ALA A 37 -12.23 -6.59 13.99
CA ALA A 37 -12.22 -6.74 15.45
C ALA A 37 -13.34 -5.94 16.12
N ARG A 38 -13.61 -4.71 15.69
CA ARG A 38 -14.74 -3.89 16.15
C ARG A 38 -16.10 -4.53 15.89
N LEU A 39 -16.19 -5.34 14.83
CA LEU A 39 -17.39 -6.13 14.53
C LEU A 39 -17.47 -7.41 15.37
N GLY A 40 -16.57 -7.64 16.33
CA GLY A 40 -16.56 -8.77 17.24
C GLY A 40 -15.99 -10.06 16.63
N LEU A 41 -15.17 -9.99 15.61
CA LEU A 41 -14.44 -11.13 15.06
C LEU A 41 -13.09 -11.31 15.77
N LYS A 42 -12.65 -12.55 15.92
CA LYS A 42 -11.27 -12.85 16.34
C LYS A 42 -10.33 -12.64 15.17
N VAL A 43 -9.35 -11.76 15.31
CA VAL A 43 -8.47 -11.31 14.22
C VAL A 43 -6.99 -11.57 14.54
N ILE A 44 -6.27 -12.04 13.54
CA ILE A 44 -4.81 -12.13 13.52
C ILE A 44 -4.34 -11.26 12.36
N ILE A 45 -3.31 -10.43 12.59
CA ILE A 45 -2.64 -9.65 11.56
C ILE A 45 -1.18 -10.06 11.44
N ILE A 46 -0.75 -10.40 10.21
CA ILE A 46 0.60 -10.87 9.88
C ILE A 46 1.31 -9.81 9.07
N GLU A 47 2.50 -9.38 9.50
CA GLU A 47 3.29 -8.37 8.81
C GLU A 47 4.76 -8.80 8.70
N ASN A 48 5.31 -8.69 7.49
CA ASN A 48 6.70 -9.05 7.19
C ASN A 48 7.72 -8.04 7.74
N SER A 49 7.32 -6.80 7.96
CA SER A 49 8.16 -5.75 8.54
C SER A 49 8.05 -5.68 10.07
N ALA A 50 8.82 -4.79 10.68
CA ALA A 50 8.83 -4.59 12.13
C ALA A 50 7.74 -3.61 12.62
N GLN A 51 6.89 -3.08 11.73
CA GLN A 51 5.90 -2.07 12.08
C GLN A 51 4.67 -2.13 11.18
N PHE A 52 3.53 -1.68 11.71
CA PHE A 52 2.29 -1.52 10.95
C PHE A 52 2.22 -0.17 10.21
N GLY A 53 1.30 -0.09 9.24
CA GLY A 53 1.00 1.11 8.46
C GLY A 53 1.58 1.11 7.04
N GLY A 54 2.50 0.20 6.71
CA GLY A 54 3.08 0.07 5.37
C GLY A 54 3.62 1.42 4.86
N MET A 55 3.15 1.87 3.69
CA MET A 55 3.61 3.14 3.11
C MET A 55 3.26 4.37 3.95
N MET A 56 2.19 4.34 4.74
CA MET A 56 1.82 5.48 5.59
C MET A 56 2.81 5.69 6.75
N SER A 57 3.40 4.62 7.26
CA SER A 57 4.41 4.67 8.34
C SER A 57 5.85 4.66 7.82
N ALA A 58 6.05 4.37 6.53
CA ALA A 58 7.38 4.32 5.93
C ALA A 58 7.79 5.62 5.22
N VAL A 59 6.83 6.38 4.70
CA VAL A 59 7.08 7.61 3.94
C VAL A 59 5.94 8.61 4.16
N THR A 60 6.16 9.88 3.82
CA THR A 60 5.09 10.87 3.71
C THR A 60 4.36 10.70 2.37
N ALA A 61 3.65 9.60 2.19
CA ALA A 61 2.89 9.35 0.99
C ALA A 61 1.71 10.33 0.87
N TRP A 62 1.16 10.46 -0.34
CA TRP A 62 -0.02 11.28 -0.56
C TRP A 62 -1.25 10.65 0.10
N SER A 63 -1.99 11.45 0.87
CA SER A 63 -3.15 10.97 1.64
C SER A 63 -4.34 10.54 0.77
N GLY A 64 -4.44 11.04 -0.45
CA GLY A 64 -5.57 10.77 -1.34
C GLY A 64 -6.73 11.75 -1.18
N ASP A 65 -7.89 11.34 -1.64
CA ASP A 65 -9.14 12.08 -1.60
C ASP A 65 -9.92 11.86 -0.28
N VAL A 66 -9.33 12.26 0.83
CA VAL A 66 -9.84 12.02 2.19
C VAL A 66 -11.23 12.62 2.41
N ASP A 67 -11.55 13.76 1.75
CA ASP A 67 -12.78 14.54 2.01
C ASP A 67 -14.08 13.81 1.63
N ASN A 68 -14.02 12.85 0.72
CA ASN A 68 -15.17 12.05 0.31
C ASN A 68 -15.15 10.63 0.89
N LYS A 69 -14.29 10.39 1.86
CA LYS A 69 -14.21 9.14 2.61
C LYS A 69 -14.82 9.31 4.00
N GLY A 70 -15.35 8.21 4.51
CA GLY A 70 -15.95 8.11 5.85
C GLY A 70 -15.21 7.13 6.73
N GLY A 71 -15.92 6.59 7.71
CA GLY A 71 -15.50 5.45 8.51
C GLY A 71 -14.08 5.54 9.06
N PHE A 72 -13.34 4.47 8.93
CA PHE A 72 -11.97 4.35 9.42
C PHE A 72 -11.02 5.38 8.81
N VAL A 73 -11.20 5.75 7.54
CA VAL A 73 -10.39 6.80 6.90
C VAL A 73 -10.55 8.11 7.63
N LYS A 74 -11.79 8.55 7.85
CA LYS A 74 -12.08 9.82 8.53
C LYS A 74 -11.54 9.80 9.96
N GLU A 75 -11.67 8.70 10.68
CA GLU A 75 -11.15 8.52 12.04
C GLU A 75 -9.64 8.72 12.09
N VAL A 76 -8.88 8.03 11.22
CA VAL A 76 -7.41 8.12 11.18
C VAL A 76 -6.96 9.54 10.89
N PHE A 77 -7.56 10.21 9.91
CA PHE A 77 -7.16 11.58 9.55
C PHE A 77 -7.61 12.61 10.59
N GLN A 78 -8.75 12.39 11.26
CA GLN A 78 -9.18 13.22 12.39
C GLN A 78 -8.23 13.07 13.58
N TYR A 79 -7.84 11.82 13.94
CA TYR A 79 -6.83 11.59 14.96
C TYR A 79 -5.52 12.35 14.67
N MET A 80 -5.04 12.30 13.44
CA MET A 80 -3.83 13.02 13.04
C MET A 80 -3.99 14.53 13.16
N ALA A 81 -5.15 15.07 12.78
CA ALA A 81 -5.42 16.50 12.89
C ALA A 81 -5.51 16.96 14.35
N ASP A 82 -6.22 16.22 15.19
CA ASP A 82 -6.42 16.53 16.62
C ASP A 82 -5.11 16.47 17.40
N ASN A 83 -4.18 15.61 16.99
CA ASN A 83 -2.87 15.48 17.62
C ASN A 83 -1.77 16.33 16.97
N GLY A 84 -2.11 17.20 16.02
CA GLY A 84 -1.15 18.10 15.38
C GLY A 84 -0.08 17.40 14.55
N ILE A 85 -0.37 16.22 14.00
CA ILE A 85 0.55 15.42 13.17
C ILE A 85 0.19 15.42 11.69
N TYR A 86 -0.85 16.17 11.30
CA TYR A 86 -1.35 16.30 9.94
C TYR A 86 -1.56 17.74 9.51
N SER A 87 -0.99 18.09 8.36
CA SER A 87 -1.35 19.29 7.60
C SER A 87 -1.40 18.91 6.13
N ARG A 88 -2.60 18.87 5.59
CA ARG A 88 -2.87 18.39 4.24
C ARG A 88 -1.89 18.95 3.20
N PRO A 89 -1.31 18.10 2.35
CA PRO A 89 -1.49 16.64 2.27
C PRO A 89 -0.43 15.83 3.05
N ARG A 90 0.30 16.43 3.97
CA ARG A 90 1.45 15.86 4.68
C ARG A 90 1.12 15.47 6.11
N TYR A 91 1.77 14.45 6.60
CA TYR A 91 1.68 13.96 7.98
C TYR A 91 3.03 13.42 8.48
N ASN A 92 3.13 13.20 9.79
CA ASN A 92 4.30 12.59 10.39
C ASN A 92 4.17 11.05 10.36
N PRO A 93 4.94 10.33 9.52
CA PRO A 93 4.81 8.87 9.41
C PRO A 93 5.24 8.14 10.69
N CYS A 94 6.19 8.67 11.47
CA CYS A 94 6.65 8.05 12.71
C CYS A 94 5.54 8.00 13.76
N ALA A 95 4.71 9.05 13.85
CA ALA A 95 3.58 9.06 14.78
C ALA A 95 2.51 8.04 14.40
N MET A 96 2.39 7.69 13.13
CA MET A 96 1.42 6.70 12.67
C MET A 96 1.76 5.27 13.09
N VAL A 97 3.04 4.94 13.26
CA VAL A 97 3.46 3.64 13.80
C VAL A 97 2.82 3.42 15.17
N ALA A 98 3.03 4.35 16.10
CA ALA A 98 2.50 4.25 17.45
C ALA A 98 0.96 4.22 17.50
N TYR A 99 0.31 4.99 16.63
CA TYR A 99 -1.15 4.98 16.56
C TYR A 99 -1.71 3.64 16.07
N PHE A 100 -1.12 3.05 15.04
CA PHE A 100 -1.55 1.74 14.58
C PHE A 100 -1.27 0.63 15.60
N ASP A 101 -0.13 0.67 16.30
CA ASP A 101 0.16 -0.24 17.40
C ASP A 101 -0.88 -0.12 18.53
N GLN A 102 -1.26 1.11 18.89
CA GLN A 102 -2.32 1.37 19.84
C GLN A 102 -3.64 0.73 19.42
N LEU A 103 -4.08 0.92 18.19
CA LEU A 103 -5.32 0.32 17.68
C LEU A 103 -5.29 -1.22 17.70
N ILE A 104 -4.16 -1.83 17.38
CA ILE A 104 -4.00 -3.30 17.41
C ILE A 104 -4.18 -3.82 18.84
N VAL A 105 -3.57 -3.15 19.82
CA VAL A 105 -3.67 -3.52 21.24
C VAL A 105 -5.09 -3.27 21.79
N GLU A 106 -5.67 -2.10 21.56
CA GLU A 106 -7.00 -1.72 22.06
C GLU A 106 -8.11 -2.66 21.58
N HIS A 107 -7.97 -3.19 20.37
CA HIS A 107 -8.97 -4.10 19.79
C HIS A 107 -8.62 -5.58 19.94
N ASN A 108 -7.63 -5.93 20.79
CA ASN A 108 -7.21 -7.31 21.07
C ASN A 108 -6.90 -8.12 19.81
N ILE A 109 -6.32 -7.49 18.80
CA ILE A 109 -5.87 -8.14 17.57
C ILE A 109 -4.55 -8.84 17.86
N THR A 110 -4.39 -10.10 17.45
CA THR A 110 -3.11 -10.83 17.62
C THR A 110 -2.13 -10.40 16.54
N PRO A 111 -1.02 -9.70 16.87
CA PRO A 111 -0.03 -9.25 15.91
C PRO A 111 1.06 -10.31 15.70
N LEU A 112 1.47 -10.53 14.45
CA LEU A 112 2.62 -11.34 14.07
C LEU A 112 3.54 -10.50 13.18
N LEU A 113 4.40 -9.68 13.79
CA LEU A 113 5.42 -8.88 13.09
C LEU A 113 6.63 -9.74 12.72
N LEU A 114 7.44 -9.29 11.76
CA LEU A 114 8.62 -10.02 11.25
C LEU A 114 8.29 -11.45 10.86
N THR A 115 7.08 -11.63 10.33
CA THR A 115 6.50 -12.92 9.97
C THR A 115 6.03 -12.88 8.53
N ARG A 116 6.64 -13.73 7.69
CA ARG A 116 6.37 -13.76 6.25
C ARG A 116 5.43 -14.88 5.89
N VAL A 117 4.41 -14.59 5.08
CA VAL A 117 3.59 -15.62 4.43
C VAL A 117 4.44 -16.28 3.33
N VAL A 118 4.49 -17.62 3.34
CA VAL A 118 5.31 -18.41 2.40
C VAL A 118 4.49 -19.44 1.61
N SER A 119 3.24 -19.70 2.01
CA SER A 119 2.32 -20.55 1.27
C SER A 119 0.88 -20.29 1.70
N ALA A 120 -0.09 -20.60 0.83
CA ALA A 120 -1.49 -20.69 1.19
C ALA A 120 -1.83 -22.14 1.63
N VAL A 121 -2.73 -22.28 2.61
CA VAL A 121 -3.32 -23.58 2.97
C VAL A 121 -4.62 -23.73 2.19
N MET A 122 -4.67 -24.72 1.31
CA MET A 122 -5.75 -24.89 0.35
C MET A 122 -6.54 -26.17 0.62
N GLU A 123 -7.86 -26.05 0.60
CA GLU A 123 -8.81 -27.17 0.52
C GLU A 123 -9.58 -27.01 -0.79
N HIS A 124 -9.12 -27.69 -1.85
CA HIS A 124 -9.59 -27.46 -3.22
C HIS A 124 -9.34 -25.99 -3.65
N ASN A 125 -10.40 -25.21 -3.86
CA ASN A 125 -10.35 -23.80 -4.20
C ASN A 125 -10.65 -22.87 -3.01
N VAL A 126 -10.66 -23.38 -1.80
CA VAL A 126 -10.90 -22.63 -0.55
C VAL A 126 -9.55 -22.35 0.11
N VAL A 127 -9.27 -21.11 0.42
CA VAL A 127 -8.13 -20.70 1.23
C VAL A 127 -8.54 -20.77 2.70
N SER A 128 -8.02 -21.78 3.43
CA SER A 128 -8.37 -22.04 4.83
C SER A 128 -7.34 -21.52 5.83
N GLY A 129 -6.21 -21.00 5.34
CA GLY A 129 -5.15 -20.44 6.16
C GLY A 129 -3.93 -20.07 5.35
N VAL A 130 -2.86 -19.77 6.06
CA VAL A 130 -1.54 -19.48 5.47
C VAL A 130 -0.44 -20.19 6.25
N ILE A 131 0.63 -20.57 5.56
CA ILE A 131 1.87 -20.99 6.18
C ILE A 131 2.76 -19.76 6.26
N VAL A 132 3.31 -19.53 7.43
CA VAL A 132 4.20 -18.41 7.70
C VAL A 132 5.57 -18.89 8.15
N GLU A 133 6.57 -18.04 7.99
CA GLU A 133 7.92 -18.26 8.46
C GLU A 133 8.40 -17.08 9.29
N SER A 134 8.96 -17.39 10.46
CA SER A 134 9.50 -16.44 11.40
C SER A 134 10.74 -17.04 12.09
N LYS A 135 11.29 -16.37 13.11
CA LYS A 135 12.37 -16.97 13.92
C LYS A 135 11.99 -18.26 14.64
N GLN A 136 10.68 -18.51 14.82
CA GLN A 136 10.19 -19.80 15.37
C GLN A 136 10.21 -20.93 14.33
N GLY A 137 10.54 -20.62 13.08
CA GLY A 137 10.43 -21.52 11.95
C GLY A 137 9.07 -21.41 11.25
N ARG A 138 8.70 -22.48 10.56
CA ARG A 138 7.50 -22.54 9.71
C ARG A 138 6.31 -23.08 10.50
N HIS A 139 5.20 -22.35 10.49
CA HIS A 139 3.95 -22.77 11.13
C HIS A 139 2.71 -22.25 10.36
N ALA A 140 1.56 -22.85 10.64
CA ALA A 140 0.31 -22.50 9.98
C ALA A 140 -0.53 -21.58 10.89
N VAL A 141 -1.19 -20.61 10.26
CA VAL A 141 -2.21 -19.72 10.84
C VAL A 141 -3.50 -19.95 10.08
N MET A 142 -4.51 -20.49 10.76
CA MET A 142 -5.78 -20.85 10.14
C MET A 142 -6.83 -19.77 10.33
N GLY A 143 -7.67 -19.58 9.32
CA GLY A 143 -8.73 -18.58 9.34
C GLY A 143 -9.95 -19.01 8.54
N ARG A 144 -11.14 -18.58 8.97
CA ARG A 144 -12.37 -18.80 8.20
C ARG A 144 -12.41 -17.90 6.96
N ILE A 145 -11.86 -16.69 7.08
CA ILE A 145 -11.67 -15.75 5.98
C ILE A 145 -10.22 -15.24 6.02
N ILE A 146 -9.59 -15.24 4.86
CA ILE A 146 -8.24 -14.69 4.67
C ILE A 146 -8.36 -13.37 3.90
N ILE A 147 -7.68 -12.32 4.35
CA ILE A 147 -7.60 -11.04 3.65
C ILE A 147 -6.15 -10.81 3.25
N ASP A 148 -5.88 -10.85 1.95
CA ASP A 148 -4.58 -10.50 1.38
C ASP A 148 -4.47 -8.98 1.25
N ALA A 149 -3.74 -8.39 2.18
CA ALA A 149 -3.39 -6.97 2.25
C ALA A 149 -1.89 -6.74 2.05
N THR A 150 -1.18 -7.71 1.43
CA THR A 150 0.28 -7.65 1.23
C THR A 150 0.70 -6.52 0.28
N GLY A 151 -0.25 -5.97 -0.46
CA GLY A 151 -0.04 -4.95 -1.48
C GLY A 151 0.51 -5.51 -2.80
N ASP A 152 1.09 -6.70 -2.76
CA ASP A 152 1.65 -7.41 -3.92
C ASP A 152 0.82 -8.66 -4.29
N GLY A 153 -0.29 -8.93 -3.57
CA GLY A 153 -1.15 -10.08 -3.81
C GLY A 153 -0.44 -11.41 -3.55
N ASP A 154 0.44 -11.45 -2.54
CA ASP A 154 1.28 -12.61 -2.29
C ASP A 154 0.48 -13.85 -1.92
N VAL A 155 -0.55 -13.71 -1.05
CA VAL A 155 -1.40 -14.84 -0.66
C VAL A 155 -2.19 -15.35 -1.85
N ALA A 156 -2.78 -14.44 -2.63
CA ALA A 156 -3.56 -14.79 -3.81
C ALA A 156 -2.69 -15.52 -4.85
N ALA A 157 -1.48 -15.02 -5.12
CA ALA A 157 -0.53 -15.67 -6.02
C ALA A 157 -0.08 -17.06 -5.50
N LEU A 158 0.21 -17.17 -4.20
CA LEU A 158 0.55 -18.45 -3.57
C LEU A 158 -0.61 -19.46 -3.55
N ALA A 159 -1.87 -18.97 -3.58
CA ALA A 159 -3.06 -19.78 -3.74
C ALA A 159 -3.36 -20.14 -5.21
N GLY A 160 -2.57 -19.68 -6.16
CA GLY A 160 -2.72 -19.97 -7.58
C GLY A 160 -3.65 -19.00 -8.34
N ALA A 161 -3.98 -17.85 -7.79
CA ALA A 161 -4.73 -16.81 -8.50
C ALA A 161 -3.97 -16.32 -9.73
N GLU A 162 -4.69 -16.06 -10.82
CA GLU A 162 -4.16 -15.36 -11.98
C GLU A 162 -3.94 -13.88 -11.65
N PHE A 163 -2.93 -13.27 -12.26
CA PHE A 163 -2.61 -11.85 -12.08
C PHE A 163 -1.99 -11.24 -13.33
N GLU A 164 -2.11 -9.94 -13.45
CA GLU A 164 -1.33 -9.10 -14.38
C GLU A 164 -0.16 -8.46 -13.65
N TYR A 165 0.90 -8.12 -14.39
CA TYR A 165 2.09 -7.45 -13.87
C TYR A 165 2.57 -6.39 -14.86
N GLY A 166 2.78 -5.16 -14.35
CA GLY A 166 3.22 -4.05 -15.18
C GLY A 166 2.20 -3.64 -16.25
N ARG A 167 2.60 -2.80 -17.16
CA ARG A 167 1.77 -2.30 -18.25
C ARG A 167 1.74 -3.29 -19.43
N PRO A 168 0.63 -3.34 -20.21
CA PRO A 168 0.44 -4.37 -21.23
C PRO A 168 1.48 -4.35 -22.35
N GLU A 169 2.00 -3.17 -22.72
CA GLU A 169 2.86 -2.99 -23.88
C GLU A 169 4.29 -3.53 -23.71
N ASP A 170 4.84 -3.55 -22.48
CA ASP A 170 6.22 -4.00 -22.25
C ASP A 170 6.46 -4.67 -20.88
N GLY A 171 5.41 -4.85 -20.08
CA GLY A 171 5.49 -5.50 -18.76
C GLY A 171 6.20 -4.66 -17.68
N ARG A 172 6.49 -3.38 -17.96
CA ARG A 172 7.18 -2.52 -16.99
C ARG A 172 6.21 -1.98 -15.95
N ILE A 173 6.70 -1.91 -14.72
CA ILE A 173 5.99 -1.29 -13.60
C ILE A 173 6.41 0.17 -13.44
N GLN A 174 5.64 0.92 -12.69
CA GLN A 174 6.00 2.27 -12.30
C GLN A 174 7.24 2.26 -11.40
N SER A 175 8.07 3.30 -11.53
CA SER A 175 9.30 3.43 -10.76
C SER A 175 9.06 3.25 -9.26
N ILE A 176 10.00 2.61 -8.60
CA ILE A 176 10.07 2.54 -7.14
C ILE A 176 10.88 3.72 -6.59
N SER A 177 10.71 4.01 -5.32
CA SER A 177 11.41 5.10 -4.64
C SER A 177 11.77 4.70 -3.20
N MET A 178 12.66 5.47 -2.59
CA MET A 178 12.98 5.34 -1.17
C MET A 178 12.98 6.71 -0.52
N SER A 179 12.38 6.80 0.65
CA SER A 179 12.41 8.03 1.43
C SER A 179 13.66 8.12 2.29
N LEU A 180 14.12 9.35 2.51
CA LEU A 180 15.20 9.70 3.42
C LEU A 180 14.75 10.85 4.30
N LEU A 181 14.86 10.70 5.61
CA LEU A 181 14.72 11.83 6.52
C LEU A 181 16.01 12.64 6.51
N VAL A 182 15.89 13.94 6.35
CA VAL A 182 16.99 14.89 6.53
C VAL A 182 16.65 15.86 7.65
N ASN A 183 17.64 16.19 8.47
CA ASN A 183 17.57 17.17 9.54
C ASN A 183 18.38 18.43 9.18
N ASN A 184 18.33 19.45 10.03
CA ASN A 184 18.92 20.77 9.77
C ASN A 184 18.38 21.46 8.50
N TYR A 185 17.14 21.11 8.11
CA TYR A 185 16.50 21.74 6.97
C TYR A 185 15.90 23.10 7.38
N HIS A 186 16.60 24.17 7.06
CA HIS A 186 16.18 25.54 7.40
C HIS A 186 15.59 26.32 6.22
N LEU A 187 15.49 25.70 5.06
CA LEU A 187 14.83 26.30 3.90
C LEU A 187 13.33 26.34 4.15
N ARG A 188 12.81 27.51 4.45
CA ARG A 188 11.38 27.69 4.83
C ARG A 188 10.46 27.69 3.63
N ASP A 189 10.99 28.00 2.45
CA ASP A 189 10.20 28.14 1.24
C ASP A 189 9.97 26.78 0.59
N MET A 190 8.83 26.68 -0.08
CA MET A 190 8.53 25.54 -0.94
C MET A 190 9.41 25.64 -2.19
N ILE A 191 10.25 24.62 -2.41
CA ILE A 191 11.19 24.59 -3.54
C ILE A 191 10.58 23.68 -4.63
N ASN A 192 10.36 24.25 -5.82
CA ASN A 192 9.98 23.45 -6.99
C ASN A 192 11.20 22.68 -7.49
N LEU A 193 11.06 21.35 -7.63
CA LEU A 193 12.17 20.47 -7.97
C LEU A 193 12.77 20.79 -9.35
N LYS A 194 11.91 20.99 -10.35
CA LYS A 194 12.34 21.25 -11.73
C LYS A 194 12.82 22.68 -11.94
N ASN A 195 12.06 23.65 -11.46
CA ASN A 195 12.27 25.06 -11.80
C ASN A 195 13.27 25.77 -10.88
N ASP A 196 13.32 25.37 -9.60
CA ASP A 196 14.14 26.05 -8.60
C ASP A 196 15.37 25.21 -8.19
N MET A 197 15.18 23.92 -7.90
CA MET A 197 16.26 23.07 -7.40
C MET A 197 17.19 22.62 -8.52
N LEU A 198 16.68 22.02 -9.59
CA LEU A 198 17.51 21.44 -10.64
C LEU A 198 18.51 22.42 -11.22
N PRO A 199 18.16 23.68 -11.57
CA PRO A 199 19.15 24.65 -12.06
C PRO A 199 20.28 24.95 -11.07
N ARG A 200 19.99 24.96 -9.77
CA ARG A 200 21.01 25.18 -8.72
C ARG A 200 21.92 23.95 -8.58
N LEU A 201 21.37 22.75 -8.63
CA LEU A 201 22.17 21.51 -8.61
C LEU A 201 23.07 21.42 -9.84
N GLN A 202 22.58 21.83 -11.02
CA GLN A 202 23.37 21.86 -12.26
C GLN A 202 24.48 22.94 -12.24
N ALA A 203 24.33 24.02 -11.48
CA ALA A 203 25.40 24.98 -11.28
C ALA A 203 26.57 24.38 -10.48
N VAL A 204 26.30 23.41 -9.60
CA VAL A 204 27.32 22.70 -8.81
C VAL A 204 27.85 21.48 -9.56
N LYS A 205 26.97 20.73 -10.21
CA LYS A 205 27.29 19.53 -11.00
C LYS A 205 26.69 19.67 -12.40
N PRO A 206 27.43 20.19 -13.39
CA PRO A 206 26.93 20.33 -14.76
C PRO A 206 26.45 19.00 -15.34
N GLY A 207 25.29 19.04 -16.01
CA GLY A 207 24.67 17.84 -16.59
C GLY A 207 23.96 16.93 -15.61
N TYR A 208 23.81 17.33 -14.33
CA TYR A 208 23.05 16.54 -13.35
C TYR A 208 21.57 16.50 -13.70
N GLU A 209 20.99 15.30 -13.59
CA GLU A 209 19.56 15.05 -13.78
C GLU A 209 18.96 14.55 -12.47
N LEU A 210 17.83 15.13 -12.05
CA LEU A 210 17.08 14.61 -10.92
C LEU A 210 16.39 13.29 -11.34
N PRO A 211 16.51 12.22 -10.54
CA PRO A 211 15.76 11.00 -10.78
C PRO A 211 14.24 11.22 -10.82
N TYR A 212 13.79 12.22 -10.05
CA TYR A 212 12.41 12.70 -10.04
C TYR A 212 12.39 14.21 -9.96
N ASP A 213 11.91 14.88 -11.00
CA ASP A 213 11.92 16.33 -11.15
C ASP A 213 10.54 16.99 -11.01
N ALA A 214 9.49 16.21 -10.72
CA ALA A 214 8.15 16.72 -10.58
C ALA A 214 7.79 17.08 -9.12
N GLY A 215 6.97 18.11 -8.95
CA GLY A 215 6.44 18.52 -7.65
C GLY A 215 7.36 19.46 -6.88
N ASN A 216 7.13 19.51 -5.57
CA ASN A 216 7.78 20.44 -4.67
C ASN A 216 8.33 19.71 -3.44
N MET A 217 9.47 20.20 -2.96
CA MET A 217 10.05 19.82 -1.69
C MET A 217 9.41 20.64 -0.56
N ARG A 218 8.97 19.98 0.50
CA ARG A 218 8.31 20.65 1.64
C ARG A 218 8.83 20.10 2.96
N PRO A 219 8.97 20.94 4.01
CA PRO A 219 9.30 20.49 5.34
C PRO A 219 8.27 19.47 5.86
N MET A 220 8.70 18.62 6.79
CA MET A 220 7.80 17.72 7.50
C MET A 220 6.91 18.54 8.45
N TYR A 221 5.62 18.22 8.49
CA TYR A 221 4.69 18.86 9.41
C TYR A 221 5.08 18.61 10.88
N GLY A 222 4.97 19.66 11.69
CA GLY A 222 5.27 19.59 13.14
C GLY A 222 6.74 19.68 13.51
N THR A 223 7.67 19.84 12.53
CA THR A 223 9.08 20.08 12.79
C THR A 223 9.56 21.29 12.02
N SER A 224 10.40 22.12 12.65
CA SER A 224 10.99 23.31 12.01
C SER A 224 12.27 23.01 11.23
N ALA A 225 12.82 21.79 11.35
CA ALA A 225 14.16 21.47 10.87
C ALA A 225 14.32 20.06 10.27
N SER A 226 13.23 19.38 9.95
CA SER A 226 13.31 18.04 9.35
C SER A 226 12.41 17.91 8.12
N MET A 227 12.84 17.11 7.15
CA MET A 227 12.10 16.88 5.93
C MET A 227 12.29 15.44 5.43
N TRP A 228 11.23 14.82 4.92
CA TRP A 228 11.33 13.59 4.15
C TRP A 228 11.59 13.91 2.68
N LEU A 229 12.73 13.45 2.17
CA LEU A 229 13.06 13.44 0.75
C LEU A 229 12.49 12.18 0.10
N LEU A 230 11.77 12.34 -1.02
CA LEU A 230 11.27 11.26 -1.86
C LEU A 230 11.59 11.57 -3.34
N ILE A 231 12.86 11.79 -3.64
CA ILE A 231 13.34 12.22 -4.95
C ILE A 231 14.02 11.07 -5.70
N SER A 232 14.59 10.09 -4.97
CA SER A 232 15.22 8.93 -5.60
C SER A 232 14.18 8.05 -6.29
N HIS A 233 14.45 7.67 -7.55
CA HIS A 233 13.57 6.80 -8.35
C HIS A 233 14.39 5.79 -9.15
N ASP A 234 13.84 4.58 -9.28
CA ASP A 234 14.37 3.53 -10.14
C ASP A 234 13.22 2.85 -10.90
N TRP A 235 13.28 2.86 -12.23
CA TRP A 235 12.27 2.29 -13.14
C TRP A 235 12.72 0.99 -13.80
N GLU A 236 13.89 0.47 -13.44
CA GLU A 236 14.44 -0.78 -13.96
C GLU A 236 14.29 -1.95 -12.97
N CYS A 237 13.49 -1.79 -11.94
CA CYS A 237 13.31 -2.76 -10.88
C CYS A 237 12.23 -3.79 -11.23
N ASP A 238 12.56 -5.06 -11.12
CA ASP A 238 11.58 -6.14 -10.92
C ASP A 238 11.40 -6.36 -9.42
N VAL A 239 10.26 -5.92 -8.89
CA VAL A 239 9.97 -5.98 -7.44
C VAL A 239 9.66 -7.38 -6.93
N LEU A 240 9.39 -8.33 -7.83
CA LEU A 240 9.19 -9.75 -7.50
C LEU A 240 10.50 -10.54 -7.47
N ASN A 241 11.60 -9.95 -7.96
CA ASN A 241 12.92 -10.54 -7.93
C ASN A 241 13.78 -9.94 -6.80
N ALA A 242 14.16 -10.76 -5.83
CA ALA A 242 14.88 -10.29 -4.64
C ALA A 242 16.22 -9.62 -4.96
N GLU A 243 16.96 -10.12 -5.96
CA GLU A 243 18.24 -9.53 -6.36
C GLU A 243 18.05 -8.18 -7.05
N SER A 244 17.06 -8.07 -7.96
CA SER A 244 16.69 -6.81 -8.61
C SER A 244 16.26 -5.77 -7.59
N LEU A 245 15.34 -6.12 -6.70
CA LEU A 245 14.87 -5.23 -5.64
C LEU A 245 16.00 -4.77 -4.73
N SER A 246 16.91 -5.67 -4.35
CA SER A 246 18.06 -5.33 -3.50
C SER A 246 19.01 -4.34 -4.18
N ARG A 247 19.34 -4.55 -5.46
CA ARG A 247 20.15 -3.59 -6.25
C ARG A 247 19.48 -2.23 -6.33
N SER A 248 18.18 -2.21 -6.61
CA SER A 248 17.42 -0.97 -6.68
C SER A 248 17.38 -0.24 -5.34
N MET A 249 17.19 -0.92 -4.23
CA MET A 249 17.23 -0.30 -2.89
C MET A 249 18.60 0.34 -2.59
N ILE A 250 19.71 -0.30 -3.00
CA ILE A 250 21.06 0.27 -2.86
C ILE A 250 21.20 1.52 -3.73
N LYS A 251 20.84 1.45 -5.01
CA LYS A 251 20.85 2.56 -5.96
C LYS A 251 20.03 3.76 -5.46
N LEU A 252 18.84 3.51 -4.92
CA LEU A 252 17.96 4.58 -4.38
C LEU A 252 18.59 5.29 -3.18
N ARG A 253 19.28 4.55 -2.30
CA ARG A 253 20.03 5.16 -1.18
C ARG A 253 21.21 5.97 -1.66
N GLU A 254 21.98 5.49 -2.63
CA GLU A 254 23.08 6.22 -3.25
C GLU A 254 22.59 7.53 -3.89
N GLN A 255 21.52 7.49 -4.68
CA GLN A 255 20.89 8.68 -5.25
C GLN A 255 20.47 9.67 -4.16
N SER A 256 19.83 9.20 -3.09
CA SER A 256 19.38 10.07 -2.00
C SER A 256 20.54 10.76 -1.29
N VAL A 257 21.64 10.06 -1.01
CA VAL A 257 22.84 10.63 -0.39
C VAL A 257 23.53 11.65 -1.32
N GLU A 258 23.58 11.35 -2.61
CA GLU A 258 24.13 12.28 -3.61
C GLU A 258 23.30 13.57 -3.68
N ILE A 259 21.99 13.46 -3.73
CA ILE A 259 21.07 14.62 -3.76
C ILE A 259 21.29 15.51 -2.52
N VAL A 260 21.41 14.92 -1.33
CA VAL A 260 21.68 15.71 -0.10
C VAL A 260 22.98 16.49 -0.22
N LYS A 261 24.07 15.87 -0.67
CA LYS A 261 25.37 16.55 -0.86
C LYS A 261 25.28 17.69 -1.87
N LEU A 262 24.54 17.51 -2.95
CA LEU A 262 24.36 18.55 -3.95
C LEU A 262 23.48 19.71 -3.43
N ILE A 263 22.46 19.41 -2.62
CA ILE A 263 21.65 20.44 -1.96
C ILE A 263 22.51 21.27 -1.01
N ASP A 264 23.36 20.64 -0.19
CA ASP A 264 24.26 21.33 0.73
C ASP A 264 25.17 22.31 -0.01
N GLN A 265 25.77 21.88 -1.12
CA GLN A 265 26.63 22.72 -1.93
C GLN A 265 25.84 23.85 -2.63
N ALA A 266 24.65 23.55 -3.16
CA ALA A 266 23.87 24.50 -3.95
C ALA A 266 23.18 25.59 -3.09
N TYR A 267 22.85 25.27 -1.85
CA TYR A 267 22.11 26.15 -0.94
C TYR A 267 22.92 26.59 0.27
N SER A 268 24.20 26.19 0.39
CA SER A 268 25.06 26.45 1.55
C SER A 268 24.38 26.01 2.87
N THR A 269 23.83 24.78 2.86
CA THR A 269 23.20 24.16 4.02
C THR A 269 24.14 23.11 4.64
N GLU A 270 23.79 22.64 5.82
CA GLU A 270 24.47 21.55 6.53
C GLU A 270 23.43 20.50 6.91
N LEU A 271 22.86 19.83 5.90
CA LEU A 271 21.83 18.81 6.11
C LEU A 271 22.42 17.57 6.77
N GLU A 272 21.75 17.09 7.80
CA GLU A 272 22.10 15.84 8.46
C GLU A 272 21.25 14.69 7.91
N ILE A 273 21.90 13.63 7.47
CA ILE A 273 21.23 12.39 7.01
C ILE A 273 20.65 11.68 8.21
N GLY A 274 19.34 11.56 8.25
CA GLY A 274 18.59 10.73 9.17
C GLY A 274 18.33 9.32 8.63
N PRO A 275 17.34 8.60 9.17
CA PRO A 275 17.02 7.25 8.72
C PRO A 275 16.40 7.24 7.30
N PHE A 276 16.72 6.19 6.55
CA PHE A 276 15.95 5.82 5.39
C PHE A 276 14.59 5.22 5.80
N GLY A 277 13.58 5.38 4.96
CA GLY A 277 12.33 4.67 5.14
C GLY A 277 12.56 3.16 5.23
N PRO A 278 11.84 2.44 6.10
CA PRO A 278 12.07 1.02 6.33
C PRO A 278 11.67 0.13 5.15
N LEU A 279 10.85 0.65 4.23
CA LEU A 279 10.33 -0.06 3.07
C LEU A 279 10.57 0.73 1.78
N PRO A 280 10.84 0.06 0.65
CA PRO A 280 10.82 0.72 -0.65
C PRO A 280 9.38 1.13 -1.01
N GLY A 281 9.25 2.28 -1.65
CA GLY A 281 7.97 2.79 -2.17
C GLY A 281 7.60 2.09 -3.48
N VAL A 282 7.09 0.88 -3.39
CA VAL A 282 6.59 0.09 -4.52
C VAL A 282 5.20 0.58 -4.90
N ARG A 283 5.07 1.18 -6.09
CA ARG A 283 3.80 1.74 -6.58
C ARG A 283 2.92 0.71 -7.26
N GLU A 284 3.53 -0.29 -7.86
CA GLU A 284 2.88 -1.31 -8.66
C GLU A 284 3.63 -2.64 -8.56
N SER A 285 2.86 -3.73 -8.55
CA SER A 285 3.34 -5.10 -8.70
C SER A 285 2.23 -5.96 -9.32
N ARG A 286 1.87 -7.11 -8.73
CA ARG A 286 0.74 -7.92 -9.19
C ARG A 286 -0.59 -7.19 -8.99
N ARG A 287 -1.45 -7.31 -9.98
CA ARG A 287 -2.88 -6.96 -9.92
C ARG A 287 -3.66 -8.26 -10.14
N ILE A 288 -4.36 -8.69 -9.11
CA ILE A 288 -5.03 -10.00 -9.09
C ILE A 288 -6.23 -9.97 -10.05
N ILE A 289 -6.40 -11.01 -10.83
CA ILE A 289 -7.61 -11.18 -11.65
C ILE A 289 -8.77 -11.52 -10.72
N CYS A 290 -9.70 -10.59 -10.59
CA CYS A 290 -10.87 -10.68 -9.72
C CYS A 290 -12.16 -10.88 -10.50
N ASP A 291 -13.27 -11.12 -9.79
CA ASP A 291 -14.61 -11.27 -10.39
C ASP A 291 -15.04 -9.99 -11.14
N ALA A 292 -14.58 -8.82 -10.70
CA ALA A 292 -14.64 -7.56 -11.42
C ALA A 292 -13.25 -6.94 -11.50
N MET A 293 -12.99 -6.20 -12.59
CA MET A 293 -11.76 -5.44 -12.80
C MET A 293 -12.10 -3.96 -12.90
N VAL A 294 -11.35 -3.10 -12.22
CA VAL A 294 -11.42 -1.65 -12.44
C VAL A 294 -10.68 -1.33 -13.73
N THR A 295 -11.37 -0.80 -14.71
CA THR A 295 -10.86 -0.54 -16.05
C THR A 295 -10.57 0.94 -16.29
N ASP A 296 -9.84 1.26 -17.35
CA ASP A 296 -9.63 2.65 -17.77
C ASP A 296 -10.95 3.34 -18.13
N GLN A 297 -11.90 2.57 -18.70
CA GLN A 297 -13.22 3.08 -19.06
C GLN A 297 -14.03 3.56 -17.85
N ASP A 298 -13.78 2.98 -16.65
CA ASP A 298 -14.49 3.38 -15.43
C ASP A 298 -14.22 4.84 -15.05
N PHE A 299 -12.96 5.27 -15.13
CA PHE A 299 -12.61 6.66 -14.80
C PHE A 299 -12.77 7.63 -15.98
N ILE A 300 -12.79 7.14 -17.22
CA ILE A 300 -13.07 7.95 -18.41
C ILE A 300 -14.55 8.33 -18.45
N ASP A 301 -15.44 7.37 -18.24
CA ASP A 301 -16.88 7.57 -18.28
C ASP A 301 -17.47 8.03 -16.95
N GLY A 302 -16.81 7.68 -15.83
CA GLY A 302 -17.33 7.89 -14.49
C GLY A 302 -18.43 6.86 -14.18
N ASN A 303 -18.10 5.57 -14.30
CA ASN A 303 -19.08 4.50 -14.17
C ASN A 303 -19.52 4.29 -12.72
N PHE A 304 -20.84 4.07 -12.54
CA PHE A 304 -21.49 3.75 -11.28
C PHE A 304 -22.09 2.34 -11.34
N TYR A 305 -21.99 1.60 -10.22
CA TYR A 305 -22.38 0.21 -10.16
C TYR A 305 -23.20 -0.12 -8.91
N ASP A 306 -24.13 -1.07 -9.05
CA ASP A 306 -24.97 -1.51 -7.93
C ASP A 306 -24.19 -2.29 -6.86
N ASP A 307 -23.01 -2.82 -7.21
CA ASP A 307 -22.11 -3.54 -6.31
C ASP A 307 -20.91 -2.68 -5.83
N ALA A 308 -20.99 -1.36 -6.01
CA ALA A 308 -19.95 -0.44 -5.57
C ALA A 308 -19.84 -0.33 -4.05
N ILE A 309 -18.62 -0.22 -3.54
CA ILE A 309 -18.34 -0.08 -2.11
C ILE A 309 -17.91 1.34 -1.69
N PHE A 310 -17.32 2.11 -2.59
CA PHE A 310 -17.04 3.55 -2.44
C PHE A 310 -16.64 4.17 -3.77
N THR A 311 -16.62 5.53 -3.80
CA THR A 311 -16.21 6.35 -4.97
C THR A 311 -14.77 6.82 -4.83
N VAL A 312 -14.01 6.77 -5.94
CA VAL A 312 -12.66 7.33 -6.12
C VAL A 312 -12.74 8.63 -6.90
N ARG A 313 -11.99 9.65 -6.46
CA ARG A 313 -11.94 10.99 -7.10
C ARG A 313 -10.52 11.46 -7.40
N HIS A 314 -9.51 10.64 -7.11
CA HIS A 314 -8.12 10.99 -7.36
C HIS A 314 -7.72 10.70 -8.80
N ASN A 315 -7.07 11.68 -9.44
CA ASN A 315 -6.55 11.54 -10.80
C ASN A 315 -5.59 10.35 -10.92
N VAL A 316 -5.49 9.81 -12.13
CA VAL A 316 -4.46 8.83 -12.47
C VAL A 316 -3.09 9.50 -12.38
N ASP A 317 -2.18 8.92 -11.61
CA ASP A 317 -0.83 9.40 -11.30
C ASP A 317 0.18 8.30 -11.64
N ILE A 318 0.69 8.29 -12.88
CA ILE A 318 1.65 7.29 -13.35
C ILE A 318 3.06 7.86 -13.28
N HIS A 319 3.89 7.22 -12.47
CA HIS A 319 5.33 7.51 -12.43
C HIS A 319 6.07 6.79 -13.56
N ARG A 320 7.16 7.41 -14.03
CA ARG A 320 8.04 6.91 -15.10
C ARG A 320 8.23 5.39 -15.03
N CYS A 321 8.02 4.70 -16.14
CA CYS A 321 8.22 3.25 -16.29
C CYS A 321 9.48 2.90 -17.06
N LYS A 322 10.01 3.83 -17.87
CA LYS A 322 11.26 3.66 -18.62
C LYS A 322 11.98 4.98 -18.83
N ASP A 323 13.21 4.89 -19.26
CA ASP A 323 14.01 6.06 -19.62
C ASP A 323 13.36 6.89 -20.73
N GLY A 324 13.56 8.21 -20.70
CA GLY A 324 12.99 9.16 -21.65
C GLY A 324 11.52 9.52 -21.43
N GLU A 325 10.79 8.85 -20.53
CA GLU A 325 9.44 9.25 -20.15
C GLU A 325 9.45 10.39 -19.12
N PRO A 326 8.38 11.22 -19.04
CA PRO A 326 8.22 12.19 -17.98
C PRO A 326 8.27 11.52 -16.59
N ALA A 327 8.76 12.25 -15.58
CA ALA A 327 8.83 11.72 -14.21
C ALA A 327 7.45 11.29 -13.68
N ILE A 328 6.40 11.97 -14.11
CA ILE A 328 5.01 11.69 -13.78
C ILE A 328 4.09 12.09 -14.95
N ILE A 329 3.06 11.30 -15.17
CA ILE A 329 1.94 11.62 -16.07
C ILE A 329 0.68 11.63 -15.22
N VAL A 330 0.02 12.79 -15.16
CA VAL A 330 -1.26 12.96 -14.45
C VAL A 330 -2.37 13.05 -15.50
N THR A 331 -3.37 12.18 -15.37
CA THR A 331 -4.58 12.19 -16.20
C THR A 331 -5.79 12.52 -15.33
N GLU A 332 -6.54 13.54 -15.70
CA GLU A 332 -7.79 13.88 -15.04
C GLU A 332 -8.83 12.79 -15.28
N ILE A 333 -9.64 12.55 -14.28
CA ILE A 333 -10.67 11.51 -14.29
C ILE A 333 -12.04 12.09 -13.97
N LYS A 334 -13.09 11.38 -14.36
CA LYS A 334 -14.39 11.50 -13.72
C LYS A 334 -14.42 10.63 -12.45
N PRO A 335 -15.13 11.01 -11.39
CA PRO A 335 -15.33 10.12 -10.24
C PRO A 335 -15.90 8.78 -10.69
N TYR A 336 -15.33 7.69 -10.17
CA TYR A 336 -15.74 6.33 -10.49
C TYR A 336 -15.77 5.46 -9.23
N GLN A 337 -16.28 4.25 -9.33
CA GLN A 337 -16.54 3.43 -8.16
C GLN A 337 -15.68 2.16 -8.13
N ILE A 338 -15.26 1.77 -6.92
CA ILE A 338 -14.67 0.47 -6.66
C ILE A 338 -15.81 -0.52 -6.38
N ARG A 339 -15.82 -1.61 -7.12
CA ARG A 339 -16.81 -2.68 -7.02
C ARG A 339 -16.37 -3.71 -5.98
N TYR A 340 -17.32 -4.31 -5.26
CA TYR A 340 -17.01 -5.41 -4.34
C TYR A 340 -16.34 -6.59 -5.05
N GLY A 341 -16.78 -6.92 -6.25
CA GLY A 341 -16.19 -7.97 -7.07
C GLY A 341 -14.70 -7.80 -7.38
N SER A 342 -14.16 -6.57 -7.31
CA SER A 342 -12.72 -6.33 -7.51
C SER A 342 -11.86 -6.71 -6.31
N LEU A 343 -12.47 -7.07 -5.18
CA LEU A 343 -11.80 -7.62 -4.01
C LEU A 343 -11.81 -9.16 -3.99
N ILE A 344 -12.51 -9.84 -4.91
CA ILE A 344 -12.70 -11.29 -4.90
C ILE A 344 -11.86 -11.95 -6.00
N PRO A 345 -10.75 -12.64 -5.67
CA PRO A 345 -9.95 -13.37 -6.66
C PRO A 345 -10.80 -14.40 -7.40
N ARG A 346 -10.70 -14.40 -8.74
CA ARG A 346 -11.45 -15.34 -9.58
C ARG A 346 -11.06 -16.77 -9.27
N GLY A 347 -12.04 -17.63 -9.14
CA GLY A 347 -11.83 -19.06 -8.91
C GLY A 347 -11.44 -19.46 -7.49
N LEU A 348 -11.12 -18.53 -6.60
CA LEU A 348 -10.79 -18.80 -5.19
C LEU A 348 -11.94 -18.42 -4.27
N ASN A 349 -12.05 -19.13 -3.14
CA ASN A 349 -13.04 -18.89 -2.09
C ASN A 349 -12.34 -18.58 -0.75
N HIS A 350 -13.06 -17.89 0.15
CA HIS A 350 -12.61 -17.47 1.48
C HIS A 350 -11.38 -16.54 1.47
N LEU A 351 -11.03 -15.97 0.33
CA LEU A 351 -9.96 -14.99 0.15
C LEU A 351 -10.53 -13.69 -0.40
N LEU A 352 -10.16 -12.57 0.23
CA LEU A 352 -10.30 -11.22 -0.30
C LEU A 352 -8.92 -10.62 -0.54
N VAL A 353 -8.78 -9.79 -1.55
CA VAL A 353 -7.60 -8.94 -1.79
C VAL A 353 -7.97 -7.48 -1.56
N VAL A 354 -7.10 -6.71 -0.90
CA VAL A 354 -7.32 -5.29 -0.60
C VAL A 354 -6.07 -4.44 -0.82
N GLY A 355 -6.25 -3.18 -1.16
CA GLY A 355 -5.14 -2.26 -1.43
C GLY A 355 -4.68 -2.30 -2.89
N ARG A 356 -3.37 -2.16 -3.14
CA ARG A 356 -2.79 -2.05 -4.50
C ARG A 356 -3.10 -3.24 -5.41
N CYS A 357 -3.20 -4.44 -4.85
CA CYS A 357 -3.28 -5.70 -5.60
C CYS A 357 -4.68 -6.09 -6.05
N ILE A 358 -5.72 -5.28 -5.79
CA ILE A 358 -7.07 -5.60 -6.25
C ILE A 358 -7.16 -5.68 -7.77
N GLY A 359 -8.28 -6.21 -8.28
CA GLY A 359 -8.52 -6.31 -9.72
C GLY A 359 -8.63 -4.93 -10.39
N GLY A 360 -7.66 -4.61 -11.26
CA GLY A 360 -7.70 -3.36 -12.01
C GLY A 360 -6.60 -3.25 -13.07
N SER A 361 -6.76 -2.31 -14.01
CA SER A 361 -5.75 -2.02 -15.03
C SER A 361 -4.52 -1.30 -14.45
N HIS A 362 -3.44 -1.23 -15.23
CA HIS A 362 -2.24 -0.46 -14.90
C HIS A 362 -2.55 1.03 -14.60
N GLN A 363 -3.43 1.65 -15.40
CA GLN A 363 -3.79 3.05 -15.23
C GLN A 363 -4.76 3.24 -14.04
N ALA A 364 -5.78 2.39 -13.91
CA ALA A 364 -6.72 2.47 -12.80
C ALA A 364 -6.02 2.30 -11.45
N LEU A 365 -5.04 1.38 -11.33
CA LEU A 365 -4.20 1.24 -10.15
C LEU A 365 -3.57 2.57 -9.71
N ALA A 366 -3.08 3.36 -10.65
CA ALA A 366 -2.43 4.64 -10.35
C ALA A 366 -3.38 5.69 -9.75
N SER A 367 -4.68 5.45 -9.79
CA SER A 367 -5.71 6.27 -9.13
C SER A 367 -6.14 5.69 -7.78
N TYR A 368 -6.52 4.40 -7.71
CA TYR A 368 -7.12 3.81 -6.48
C TYR A 368 -6.13 3.32 -5.43
N ARG A 369 -4.82 3.33 -5.69
CA ARG A 369 -3.79 2.82 -4.75
C ARG A 369 -3.50 3.74 -3.56
N LEU A 370 -4.20 4.86 -3.41
CA LEU A 370 -3.92 5.84 -2.39
C LEU A 370 -4.30 5.34 -0.99
N ILE A 371 -3.72 5.97 0.03
CA ILE A 371 -3.89 5.58 1.44
C ILE A 371 -5.37 5.51 1.82
N SER A 372 -6.16 6.53 1.47
CA SER A 372 -7.59 6.61 1.78
C SER A 372 -8.39 5.50 1.10
N ASP A 373 -8.12 5.22 -0.17
CA ASP A 373 -8.81 4.18 -0.92
C ASP A 373 -8.46 2.79 -0.41
N CYS A 374 -7.17 2.56 -0.10
CA CYS A 374 -6.72 1.29 0.48
C CYS A 374 -7.38 1.02 1.84
N MET A 375 -7.52 2.02 2.71
CA MET A 375 -8.23 1.87 3.99
C MET A 375 -9.72 1.57 3.78
N ALA A 376 -10.38 2.26 2.82
CA ALA A 376 -11.79 2.02 2.50
C ALA A 376 -12.03 0.59 2.01
N MET A 377 -11.13 0.03 1.20
CA MET A 377 -11.17 -1.38 0.79
C MET A 377 -11.07 -2.31 1.99
N GLY A 378 -10.17 -2.03 2.94
CA GLY A 378 -10.00 -2.79 4.16
C GLY A 378 -11.27 -2.83 5.02
N GLU A 379 -11.93 -1.68 5.21
CA GLU A 379 -13.20 -1.59 5.95
C GLU A 379 -14.33 -2.37 5.25
N ALA A 380 -14.45 -2.25 3.93
CA ALA A 380 -15.44 -3.01 3.17
C ALA A 380 -15.19 -4.53 3.26
N ALA A 381 -13.92 -4.96 3.22
CA ALA A 381 -13.54 -6.36 3.38
C ALA A 381 -13.88 -6.89 4.79
N ALA A 382 -13.71 -6.08 5.83
CA ALA A 382 -14.12 -6.43 7.20
C ALA A 382 -15.64 -6.65 7.31
N LEU A 383 -16.45 -5.80 6.69
CA LEU A 383 -17.91 -5.94 6.62
C LEU A 383 -18.31 -7.23 5.89
N ALA A 384 -17.65 -7.53 4.78
CA ALA A 384 -17.88 -8.78 4.04
C ALA A 384 -17.49 -10.02 4.87
N ALA A 385 -16.32 -10.00 5.51
CA ALA A 385 -15.85 -11.06 6.39
C ALA A 385 -16.83 -11.29 7.55
N LYS A 386 -17.35 -10.22 8.18
CA LYS A 386 -18.37 -10.33 9.24
C LYS A 386 -19.62 -11.05 8.75
N GLN A 387 -20.13 -10.71 7.59
CA GLN A 387 -21.30 -11.38 7.04
C GLN A 387 -21.02 -12.86 6.72
N ALA A 388 -19.89 -13.14 6.05
CA ALA A 388 -19.51 -14.51 5.68
C ALA A 388 -19.38 -15.41 6.91
N VAL A 389 -18.68 -14.92 7.96
CA VAL A 389 -18.51 -15.63 9.23
C VAL A 389 -19.84 -15.83 9.95
N SER A 390 -20.64 -14.76 10.10
CA SER A 390 -21.90 -14.81 10.88
C SER A 390 -22.99 -15.66 10.23
N LYS A 391 -23.07 -15.65 8.90
CA LYS A 391 -24.06 -16.39 8.12
C LYS A 391 -23.54 -17.75 7.64
N ASN A 392 -22.28 -18.06 7.89
CA ASN A 392 -21.58 -19.23 7.37
C ASN A 392 -21.77 -19.41 5.85
N CYS A 393 -21.53 -18.34 5.09
CA CYS A 393 -21.70 -18.31 3.64
C CYS A 393 -20.39 -17.94 2.94
N ALA A 394 -20.31 -18.26 1.64
CA ALA A 394 -19.19 -17.82 0.80
C ALA A 394 -19.16 -16.29 0.66
N LEU A 395 -17.97 -15.72 0.41
CA LEU A 395 -17.80 -14.26 0.16
C LEU A 395 -18.64 -13.76 -1.02
N ARG A 396 -18.88 -14.61 -2.04
CA ARG A 396 -19.78 -14.31 -3.16
C ARG A 396 -21.27 -14.31 -2.79
N GLY A 397 -21.62 -14.85 -1.62
CA GLY A 397 -22.99 -14.92 -1.10
C GLY A 397 -23.33 -13.83 -0.06
N VAL A 398 -22.40 -12.91 0.24
CA VAL A 398 -22.68 -11.80 1.15
C VAL A 398 -23.63 -10.78 0.51
N SER A 399 -24.43 -10.10 1.32
CA SER A 399 -25.30 -9.03 0.83
C SER A 399 -24.46 -7.76 0.56
N ILE A 400 -24.28 -7.45 -0.70
CA ILE A 400 -23.61 -6.21 -1.15
C ILE A 400 -24.41 -4.98 -0.69
N GLU A 401 -25.73 -5.05 -0.76
CA GLU A 401 -26.60 -3.97 -0.26
C GLU A 401 -26.31 -3.64 1.22
N THR A 402 -26.15 -4.66 2.06
CA THR A 402 -25.79 -4.44 3.48
C THR A 402 -24.41 -3.79 3.62
N ILE A 403 -23.41 -4.20 2.80
CA ILE A 403 -22.09 -3.57 2.81
C ILE A 403 -22.21 -2.10 2.41
N ARG A 404 -22.89 -1.82 1.29
CA ARG A 404 -23.13 -0.46 0.79
C ARG A 404 -23.82 0.42 1.84
N GLN A 405 -24.89 -0.11 2.44
CA GLN A 405 -25.60 0.61 3.50
C GLN A 405 -24.67 0.96 4.65
N LYS A 406 -23.86 0.02 5.14
CA LYS A 406 -22.91 0.25 6.24
C LYS A 406 -21.83 1.25 5.86
N MET A 407 -21.27 1.17 4.66
CA MET A 407 -20.30 2.13 4.15
C MET A 407 -20.91 3.53 4.08
N SER A 408 -22.15 3.65 3.58
CA SER A 408 -22.87 4.94 3.52
C SER A 408 -23.18 5.50 4.91
N GLU A 409 -23.63 4.66 5.86
CA GLU A 409 -23.92 5.07 7.25
C GLU A 409 -22.71 5.70 7.95
N VAL A 410 -21.51 5.24 7.65
CA VAL A 410 -20.26 5.82 8.20
C VAL A 410 -19.68 6.95 7.33
N GLY A 411 -20.35 7.34 6.27
CA GLY A 411 -20.06 8.54 5.47
C GLY A 411 -19.24 8.34 4.20
N TYR A 412 -19.09 7.12 3.69
CA TYR A 412 -18.51 6.92 2.36
C TYR A 412 -19.52 7.34 1.28
N GLN A 413 -19.01 7.99 0.24
CA GLN A 413 -19.79 8.27 -0.96
C GLN A 413 -19.81 7.02 -1.86
N LEU A 414 -21.03 6.64 -2.28
CA LEU A 414 -21.28 5.49 -3.15
C LEU A 414 -21.72 5.97 -4.54
#